data_4bc7f7dd9ce291557149bb62b8c2a719
#
_entry.id   4bc7f7dd9ce291557149bb62b8c2a719
#
_cell.length_a   1.000
_cell.length_b   1.000
_cell.length_c   1.000
_cell.angle_alpha   90.00
_cell.angle_beta   90.00
_cell.angle_gamma   90.00
#
_symmetry.space_group_name_H-M   'P 1'
#
loop_
_entity.id
_entity.type
_entity.pdbx_description
1 polymer ?
#
loop_
_entity_poly.entity_id
_entity_poly.type
_entity_poly.pdbx_seq_one_letter_code
_entity_poly.pdbx_strand_id
1 'polypeptide(L)'
;MSVKTYRKIPVEVEVVQYTPYTLGECVQFLENNGARYSVECTGNNGKTEFMIDTLEGCMTVSMDDYIICGVVGECYPCKPDIFEKTYEMVKEF
;
A
#
# COMPACT_ATOMS: atom_id res chain seq x y z
N MET A 1 29.29 23.02 6.37
CA MET A 1 28.12 22.12 6.24
C MET A 1 27.58 22.18 4.82
N SER A 2 27.40 21.02 4.21
CA SER A 2 26.95 20.94 2.81
C SER A 2 25.48 20.58 2.72
N VAL A 3 24.62 21.46 3.17
CA VAL A 3 23.19 21.28 3.06
C VAL A 3 22.74 21.65 1.65
N LYS A 4 22.02 20.75 1.02
CA LYS A 4 21.45 20.96 -0.32
C LYS A 4 19.95 20.72 -0.26
N THR A 5 19.21 21.44 -1.07
CA THR A 5 17.76 21.25 -1.17
C THR A 5 17.48 20.47 -2.44
N TYR A 6 16.73 19.38 -2.27
CA TYR A 6 16.31 18.54 -3.39
C TYR A 6 14.81 18.55 -3.51
N ARG A 7 14.31 18.40 -4.72
CA ARG A 7 12.91 18.20 -4.99
C ARG A 7 12.70 16.76 -5.42
N LYS A 8 11.70 16.10 -4.85
CA LYS A 8 11.34 14.75 -5.27
C LYS A 8 10.86 14.79 -6.73
N ILE A 9 11.44 13.92 -7.56
CA ILE A 9 11.01 13.80 -8.97
C ILE A 9 9.60 13.21 -8.98
N PRO A 10 8.64 13.83 -9.68
CA PRO A 10 7.30 13.29 -9.78
C PRO A 10 7.30 11.95 -10.50
N VAL A 11 6.85 10.90 -9.84
CA VAL A 11 6.75 9.55 -10.40
C VAL A 11 5.33 9.05 -10.15
N GLU A 12 4.70 8.52 -11.18
CA GLU A 12 3.39 7.90 -11.04
C GLU A 12 3.52 6.56 -10.34
N VAL A 13 2.59 6.25 -9.44
CA VAL A 13 2.51 4.99 -8.71
C VAL A 13 1.15 4.38 -8.92
N GLU A 14 1.07 3.06 -8.79
CA GLU A 14 -0.22 2.37 -8.78
C GLU A 14 -0.71 2.21 -7.35
N VAL A 15 -2.02 2.31 -7.16
CA VAL A 15 -2.62 2.34 -5.83
C VAL A 15 -3.94 1.59 -5.84
N VAL A 16 -4.20 0.86 -4.76
CA VAL A 16 -5.51 0.26 -4.50
C VAL A 16 -5.87 0.56 -3.05
N GLN A 17 -7.15 0.75 -2.77
CA GLN A 17 -7.63 0.97 -1.42
C GLN A 17 -8.18 -0.32 -0.82
N TYR A 18 -7.79 -0.62 0.41
CA TYR A 18 -8.30 -1.77 1.13
C TYR A 18 -9.62 -1.41 1.82
N THR A 19 -10.70 -2.02 1.36
CA THR A 19 -12.05 -1.85 1.91
C THR A 19 -12.64 -3.23 2.23
N PRO A 20 -13.81 -3.32 2.87
CA PRO A 20 -14.45 -4.61 3.12
C PRO A 20 -14.75 -5.42 1.84
N TYR A 21 -14.72 -4.78 0.68
CA TYR A 21 -15.07 -5.41 -0.59
C TYR A 21 -13.89 -5.63 -1.54
N THR A 22 -12.69 -5.21 -1.16
CA THR A 22 -11.55 -5.17 -2.09
C THR A 22 -10.38 -6.07 -1.72
N LEU A 23 -10.53 -6.96 -0.73
CA LEU A 23 -9.41 -7.82 -0.33
C LEU A 23 -8.84 -8.61 -1.51
N GLY A 24 -9.72 -9.21 -2.33
CA GLY A 24 -9.28 -9.96 -3.51
C GLY A 24 -8.51 -9.11 -4.51
N GLU A 25 -8.96 -7.88 -4.74
CA GLU A 25 -8.27 -6.94 -5.62
C GLU A 25 -6.91 -6.54 -5.05
N CYS A 26 -6.84 -6.31 -3.74
CA CYS A 26 -5.58 -5.98 -3.08
C CYS A 26 -4.57 -7.10 -3.18
N VAL A 27 -5.01 -8.35 -2.96
CA VAL A 27 -4.16 -9.53 -3.09
C VAL A 27 -3.64 -9.67 -4.52
N GLN A 28 -4.53 -9.54 -5.51
CA GLN A 28 -4.15 -9.62 -6.92
C GLN A 28 -3.14 -8.52 -7.29
N PHE A 29 -3.38 -7.32 -6.79
CA PHE A 29 -2.50 -6.18 -7.01
C PHE A 29 -1.09 -6.44 -6.46
N LEU A 30 -1.02 -6.98 -5.24
CA LEU A 30 0.26 -7.33 -4.62
C LEU A 30 0.98 -8.44 -5.39
N GLU A 31 0.25 -9.46 -5.80
CA GLU A 31 0.83 -10.56 -6.58
C GLU A 31 1.35 -10.08 -7.93
N ASN A 32 0.62 -9.19 -8.60
CA ASN A 32 1.04 -8.61 -9.87
C ASN A 32 2.34 -7.80 -9.73
N ASN A 33 2.60 -7.26 -8.55
CA ASN A 33 3.82 -6.50 -8.27
C ASN A 33 4.92 -7.33 -7.61
N GLY A 34 4.71 -8.63 -7.43
CA GLY A 34 5.69 -9.51 -6.81
C GLY A 34 5.90 -9.26 -5.32
N ALA A 35 4.98 -8.59 -4.67
CA ALA A 35 5.07 -8.29 -3.25
C ALA A 35 4.70 -9.50 -2.40
N ARG A 36 5.33 -9.62 -1.25
CA ARG A 36 4.98 -10.66 -0.27
C ARG A 36 3.94 -10.09 0.69
N TYR A 37 2.97 -10.92 1.00
CA TYR A 37 1.89 -10.53 1.90
C TYR A 37 1.40 -11.75 2.68
N SER A 38 0.63 -11.50 3.73
CA SER A 38 -0.08 -12.55 4.45
C SER A 38 -1.49 -12.08 4.80
N VAL A 39 -2.43 -13.00 4.74
CA VAL A 39 -3.81 -12.77 5.17
C VAL A 39 -4.16 -13.90 6.13
N GLU A 40 -4.45 -13.56 7.37
CA GLU A 40 -4.83 -14.53 8.39
C GLU A 40 -6.17 -14.17 9.00
N CYS A 41 -7.03 -15.18 9.12
CA CYS A 41 -8.27 -15.04 9.89
C CYS A 41 -7.98 -15.54 11.29
N THR A 42 -8.01 -14.64 12.26
CA THR A 42 -7.79 -15.04 13.65
C THR A 42 -9.07 -15.58 14.25
N GLY A 43 -9.08 -16.86 14.45
CA GLY A 43 -9.96 -17.70 15.25
C GLY A 43 -11.31 -17.13 15.66
N ASN A 44 -11.44 -16.86 16.94
CA ASN A 44 -12.73 -16.64 17.59
C ASN A 44 -13.47 -15.35 17.26
N ASN A 45 -12.80 -14.37 16.66
CA ASN A 45 -13.37 -13.04 16.41
C ASN A 45 -13.65 -12.74 14.93
N GLY A 46 -13.30 -13.66 14.04
CA GLY A 46 -13.44 -13.41 12.62
C GLY A 46 -12.62 -12.23 12.11
N LYS A 47 -11.62 -11.80 12.85
CA LYS A 47 -10.75 -10.71 12.42
C LYS A 47 -9.79 -11.20 11.35
N THR A 48 -9.70 -10.43 10.29
CA THR A 48 -8.72 -10.67 9.25
C THR A 48 -7.52 -9.76 9.50
N GLU A 49 -6.33 -10.36 9.57
CA GLU A 49 -5.09 -9.61 9.61
C GLU A 49 -4.45 -9.65 8.24
N PHE A 50 -4.26 -8.47 7.66
CA PHE A 50 -3.66 -8.33 6.36
C PHE A 50 -2.35 -7.57 6.52
N MET A 51 -1.25 -8.18 6.08
CA MET A 51 0.08 -7.62 6.27
C MET A 51 0.87 -7.68 4.96
N ILE A 52 1.73 -6.70 4.76
CA ILE A 52 2.62 -6.63 3.61
C ILE A 52 4.07 -6.63 4.10
N ASP A 53 4.91 -7.43 3.48
CA ASP A 53 6.36 -7.40 3.71
C ASP A 53 6.92 -6.21 2.95
N THR A 54 7.47 -5.25 3.69
CA THR A 54 8.09 -4.06 3.10
C THR A 54 9.59 -4.05 3.40
N LEU A 55 10.29 -3.11 2.79
CA LEU A 55 11.72 -2.93 3.05
C LEU A 55 12.00 -2.57 4.52
N GLU A 56 11.00 -2.04 5.21
CA GLU A 56 11.11 -1.66 6.62
C GLU A 56 10.51 -2.71 7.56
N GLY A 57 10.22 -3.90 7.04
CA GLY A 57 9.62 -4.99 7.79
C GLY A 57 8.16 -5.21 7.43
N CYS A 58 7.50 -6.02 8.22
CA CYS A 58 6.11 -6.39 8.01
C CYS A 58 5.19 -5.29 8.51
N MET A 59 4.32 -4.78 7.64
CA MET A 59 3.39 -3.70 7.99
C MET A 59 1.95 -4.16 7.85
N THR A 60 1.13 -3.80 8.83
CA THR A 60 -0.30 -4.13 8.82
C THR A 60 -1.05 -3.17 7.90
N VAL A 61 -1.94 -3.73 7.08
CA VAL A 61 -2.88 -2.95 6.28
C VAL A 61 -4.18 -2.86 7.07
N SER A 62 -4.58 -1.66 7.42
CA SER A 62 -5.83 -1.41 8.14
C SER A 62 -6.95 -1.06 7.16
N MET A 63 -8.20 -1.18 7.62
CA MET A 63 -9.35 -0.82 6.79
C MET A 63 -9.22 0.61 6.29
N ASP A 64 -9.52 0.83 5.00
CA ASP A 64 -9.44 2.09 4.28
C ASP A 64 -8.02 2.56 3.93
N ASP A 65 -6.98 1.86 4.40
CA ASP A 65 -5.61 2.16 3.97
C ASP A 65 -5.46 1.99 2.47
N TYR A 66 -4.62 2.82 1.89
CA TYR A 66 -4.20 2.65 0.50
C TYR A 66 -2.94 1.79 0.45
N ILE A 67 -2.86 0.92 -0.54
CA ILE A 67 -1.64 0.16 -0.83
C ILE A 67 -1.01 0.80 -2.06
N ILE A 68 0.22 1.24 -1.93
CA ILE A 68 0.96 1.91 -2.98
C ILE A 68 2.08 1.00 -3.45
N CYS A 69 2.18 0.79 -4.76
CA CYS A 69 3.29 0.05 -5.35
C CYS A 69 4.07 0.96 -6.28
N GLY A 70 5.35 1.12 -6.01
CA GLY A 70 6.23 1.97 -6.78
C GLY A 70 6.83 1.28 -8.00
N VAL A 71 7.65 2.02 -8.74
CA VAL A 71 8.18 1.59 -10.04
C VAL A 71 9.16 0.42 -9.96
N VAL A 72 9.76 0.20 -8.80
CA VAL A 72 10.68 -0.91 -8.60
C VAL A 72 10.03 -2.09 -7.87
N GLY A 73 8.71 -2.07 -7.76
CA GLY A 73 7.94 -3.18 -7.19
C GLY A 73 7.81 -3.17 -5.68
N GLU A 74 8.29 -2.15 -5.00
CA GLU A 74 8.09 -2.00 -3.55
C GLU A 74 6.64 -1.60 -3.29
N CYS A 75 5.99 -2.31 -2.36
CA CYS A 75 4.61 -2.02 -1.98
C CYS A 75 4.52 -1.78 -0.48
N TYR A 76 3.67 -0.84 -0.08
CA TYR A 76 3.52 -0.48 1.32
C TYR A 76 2.14 0.14 1.56
N PRO A 77 1.61 0.02 2.79
CA PRO A 77 0.34 0.65 3.14
C PRO A 77 0.53 2.12 3.52
N CYS A 78 -0.49 2.92 3.26
CA CYS A 78 -0.50 4.34 3.59
C CYS A 78 -1.86 4.72 4.16
N LYS A 79 -1.87 5.50 5.21
CA LYS A 79 -3.11 5.95 5.83
C LYS A 79 -3.89 6.86 4.89
N PRO A 80 -5.24 6.79 4.88
CA PRO A 80 -6.05 7.56 3.94
C PRO A 80 -5.82 9.07 3.98
N ASP A 81 -5.74 9.63 5.17
CA ASP A 81 -5.54 11.08 5.34
C ASP A 81 -4.18 11.54 4.83
N ILE A 82 -3.14 10.75 5.05
CA ILE A 82 -1.81 11.04 4.55
C ILE A 82 -1.77 10.90 3.02
N PHE A 83 -2.39 9.84 2.51
CA PHE A 83 -2.44 9.59 1.08
C PHE A 83 -3.13 10.74 0.34
N GLU A 84 -4.27 11.17 0.82
CA GLU A 84 -5.08 12.21 0.19
C GLU A 84 -4.37 13.57 0.14
N LYS A 85 -3.45 13.81 1.08
CA LYS A 85 -2.65 15.04 1.12
C LYS A 85 -1.41 15.00 0.24
N THR A 86 -0.93 13.81 -0.11
CA THR A 86 0.36 13.65 -0.78
C THR A 86 0.25 13.16 -2.21
N TYR A 87 -0.90 12.62 -2.61
CA TYR A 87 -1.10 12.08 -3.96
C TYR A 87 -2.37 12.64 -4.58
N GLU A 88 -2.38 12.72 -5.89
CA GLU A 88 -3.57 13.06 -6.65
C GLU A 88 -3.78 12.05 -7.76
N MET A 89 -5.02 11.79 -8.11
CA MET A 89 -5.32 10.84 -9.18
C MET A 89 -4.97 11.43 -10.54
N VAL A 90 -4.16 10.69 -11.31
CA VAL A 90 -3.78 11.08 -12.67
C VAL A 90 -4.69 10.40 -13.68
N LYS A 91 -4.96 9.12 -13.48
CA LYS A 91 -5.84 8.35 -14.37
C LYS A 91 -6.38 7.12 -13.64
N GLU A 92 -7.53 6.65 -14.09
CA GLU A 92 -8.20 5.47 -13.55
C GLU A 92 -8.43 4.46 -14.66
N PHE A 93 -8.19 3.19 -14.34
CA PHE A 93 -8.43 2.09 -15.27
C PHE A 93 -9.63 1.25 -14.87
#